data_3d82a2149e3144bd60575bd84fad1e63
#
_entry.id   3d82a2149e3144bd60575bd84fad1e63
#
_cell.length_a   1.000
_cell.length_b   1.000
_cell.length_c   1.000
_cell.angle_alpha   90.00
_cell.angle_beta   90.00
_cell.angle_gamma   90.00
#
_symmetry.space_group_name_H-M   'P 1'
#
loop_
_entity.id
_entity.type
_entity.pdbx_description
1 polymer ?
#
loop_
_entity_poly.entity_id
_entity_poly.type
_entity_poly.pdbx_seq_one_letter_code
_entity_poly.pdbx_strand_id
1 'polypeptide(L)' 'MEVNTDGEDTGSERRELHFLAALLDEMMRKMLAVGALTQADLNEIEAAAARRVGGQPRAW' A
#
# COMPACT_ATOMS: atom_id res chain seq x y z
N MET A 1 9.94 -23.71 11.38
CA MET A 1 9.96 -23.24 10.75
C MET A 1 10.17 -22.89 10.23
N GLU A 2 10.60 -22.98 9.83
CA GLU A 2 10.92 -22.63 9.10
C GLU A 2 11.16 -22.23 8.39
N VAL A 3 11.42 -22.37 8.19
CA VAL A 3 11.70 -22.01 7.51
C VAL A 3 11.96 -21.79 6.67
N ASN A 4 12.23 -21.59 6.34
CA ASN A 4 12.56 -21.21 5.49
C ASN A 4 12.57 -21.30 4.40
N THR A 5 11.89 -21.77 4.36
CA THR A 5 12.54 -21.93 3.11
C THR A 5 12.18 -20.85 2.14
N ASP A 6 12.94 -20.73 1.04
CA ASP A 6 12.86 -19.52 0.22
C ASP A 6 11.51 -19.35 -0.42
N GLY A 7 10.99 -20.42 -1.01
CA GLY A 7 9.70 -20.32 -1.69
C GLY A 7 8.57 -19.98 -0.77
N GLU A 8 8.57 -20.61 0.38
CA GLU A 8 7.51 -20.37 1.34
C GLU A 8 7.57 -18.95 1.88
N ASP A 9 8.78 -18.50 2.19
CA ASP A 9 8.95 -17.15 2.68
C ASP A 9 8.48 -16.15 1.66
N THR A 10 8.82 -16.38 0.41
CA THR A 10 8.40 -15.49 -0.66
C THR A 10 6.88 -15.44 -0.76
N GLY A 11 6.22 -16.59 -0.64
CA GLY A 11 4.77 -16.64 -0.70
C GLY A 11 4.13 -15.92 0.45
N SER A 12 4.67 -16.09 1.65
CA SER A 12 4.15 -15.40 2.84
C SER A 12 4.35 -13.91 2.73
N GLU A 13 5.52 -13.50 2.28
CA GLU A 13 5.80 -12.07 2.13
C GLU A 13 4.87 -11.44 1.11
N ARG A 14 4.61 -12.15 0.01
CA ARG A 14 3.73 -11.61 -1.01
C ARG A 14 2.33 -11.43 -0.48
N ARG A 15 1.82 -12.41 0.27
CA ARG A 15 0.49 -12.28 0.85
C ARG A 15 0.44 -11.14 1.85
N GLU A 16 1.50 -11.01 2.66
CA GLU A 16 1.58 -9.94 3.62
C GLU A 16 1.57 -8.58 2.92
N LEU A 17 2.34 -8.45 1.86
CA LEU A 17 2.39 -7.20 1.11
C LEU A 17 1.04 -6.89 0.49
N HIS A 18 0.37 -7.90 -0.06
CA HIS A 18 -0.95 -7.68 -0.63
C HIS A 18 -1.95 -7.26 0.45
N PHE A 19 -1.87 -7.87 1.63
CA PHE A 19 -2.75 -7.48 2.72
C PHE A 19 -2.51 -6.05 3.15
N LEU A 20 -1.24 -5.68 3.30
CA LEU A 20 -0.90 -4.31 3.70
C LEU A 20 -1.35 -3.30 2.66
N ALA A 21 -1.19 -3.63 1.39
CA ALA A 21 -1.65 -2.74 0.33
C ALA A 21 -3.16 -2.58 0.39
N ALA A 22 -3.88 -3.68 0.58
CA ALA A 22 -5.33 -3.63 0.68
C ALA A 22 -5.77 -2.83 1.90
N LEU A 23 -5.07 -3.02 3.01
CA LEU A 23 -5.37 -2.29 4.23
C LEU A 23 -5.21 -0.80 4.03
N LEU A 24 -4.12 -0.40 3.40
CA LEU A 24 -3.89 1.01 3.11
C LEU A 24 -4.95 1.56 2.18
N ASP A 25 -5.31 0.79 1.15
CA ASP A 25 -6.35 1.23 0.22
C ASP A 25 -7.67 1.45 0.93
N GLU A 26 -8.04 0.54 1.83
CA GLU A 26 -9.29 0.68 2.56
C GLU A 26 -9.24 1.88 3.50
N MET A 27 -8.11 2.10 4.16
CA MET A 27 -7.96 3.25 5.03
C MET A 27 -8.08 4.54 4.24
N MET A 28 -7.46 4.60 3.07
CA MET A 28 -7.53 5.80 2.24
C MET A 28 -8.95 6.06 1.76
N ARG A 29 -9.66 4.99 1.36
CA ARG A 29 -11.04 5.14 0.93
C ARG A 29 -11.91 5.62 2.08
N LYS A 30 -11.68 5.09 3.27
CA LYS A 30 -12.45 5.54 4.43
C LYS A 30 -12.20 6.99 4.74
N MET A 31 -10.95 7.42 4.66
CA MET A 31 -10.60 8.81 4.91
C MET A 31 -11.23 9.74 3.87
N LEU A 32 -11.30 9.30 2.62
CA LEU A 32 -12.03 10.06 1.60
C LEU A 32 -13.49 10.14 1.95
N ALA A 33 -14.09 9.02 2.33
CA ALA A 33 -15.53 8.96 2.59
C ALA A 33 -15.95 9.86 3.72
N VAL A 34 -15.12 9.96 4.77
CA VAL A 34 -15.45 10.80 5.91
C VAL A 34 -14.94 12.23 5.77
N GLY A 35 -14.29 12.54 4.66
CA GLY A 35 -13.83 13.90 4.42
C GLY A 35 -12.55 14.28 5.11
N ALA A 36 -11.82 13.31 5.65
CA ALA A 36 -10.55 13.59 6.31
C ALA A 36 -9.46 13.94 5.29
N LEU A 37 -9.57 13.38 4.08
CA LEU A 37 -8.63 13.66 2.99
C LEU A 37 -9.42 13.94 1.73
N THR A 38 -8.80 14.72 0.83
CA THR A 38 -9.37 14.94 -0.49
C THR A 38 -8.67 14.05 -1.50
N GLN A 39 -9.23 13.98 -2.71
CA GLN A 39 -8.60 13.25 -3.80
C GLN A 39 -7.20 13.81 -4.06
N ALA A 40 -7.06 15.14 -4.02
CA ALA A 40 -5.77 15.77 -4.23
C ALA A 40 -4.77 15.36 -3.15
N ASP A 41 -5.24 15.25 -1.90
CA ASP A 41 -4.38 14.80 -0.81
C ASP A 41 -3.86 13.40 -1.06
N LEU A 42 -4.74 12.49 -1.50
CA LEU A 42 -4.32 11.12 -1.77
C LEU A 42 -3.32 11.05 -2.91
N ASN A 43 -3.55 11.82 -3.96
CA ASN A 43 -2.61 11.85 -5.08
C ASN A 43 -1.25 12.36 -4.62
N GLU A 44 -1.24 13.35 -3.75
CA GLU A 44 -0.01 13.89 -3.21
C GLU A 44 0.73 12.87 -2.37
N ILE A 45 0.00 12.14 -1.53
CA ILE A 45 0.58 11.09 -0.70
C ILE A 45 1.21 10.01 -1.58
N GLU A 46 0.49 9.59 -2.62
CA GLU A 46 1.01 8.57 -3.52
C GLU A 46 2.26 9.04 -4.24
N ALA A 47 2.26 10.29 -4.67
CA ALA A 47 3.44 10.85 -5.34
C ALA A 47 4.63 10.90 -4.40
N ALA A 48 4.40 11.30 -3.16
CA ALA A 48 5.47 11.37 -2.17
C ALA A 48 6.04 9.98 -1.88
N ALA A 49 5.15 9.01 -1.72
CA ALA A 49 5.59 7.64 -1.46
C ALA A 49 6.37 7.08 -2.65
N ALA A 50 5.90 7.36 -3.86
CA ALA A 50 6.58 6.89 -5.06
C ALA A 50 7.98 7.46 -5.16
N ARG A 51 8.13 8.74 -4.82
CA ARG A 51 9.45 9.36 -4.85
C ARG A 51 10.41 8.68 -3.87
N ARG A 52 9.90 8.29 -2.72
CA ARG A 52 10.73 7.66 -1.70
C ARG A 52 11.23 6.29 -2.13
N VAL A 53 10.42 5.56 -2.87
CA VAL A 53 10.78 4.20 -3.27
C VAL A 53 11.20 4.12 -4.73
N GLY A 54 11.18 5.24 -5.44
CA GLY A 54 11.61 5.26 -6.84
C GLY A 54 10.61 4.64 -7.80
N GLY A 55 9.34 4.59 -7.42
CA GLY A 55 8.30 3.99 -8.25
C GLY A 55 7.38 5.02 -8.85
N GLN A 56 6.24 4.53 -9.36
CA GLN A 56 5.22 5.36 -9.96
C GLN A 56 4.09 5.57 -8.94
N PRO A 57 3.52 6.77 -8.87
CA PRO A 57 2.38 6.97 -8.00
C PRO A 57 1.14 6.27 -8.57
N ARG A 58 0.29 5.80 -7.66
CA ARG A 58 -0.97 5.20 -8.06
C ARG A 58 -2.01 6.31 -8.23
N ALA A 59 -2.97 6.04 -9.11
CA ALA A 59 -4.04 7.00 -9.34
C ALA A 59 -5.19 6.72 -8.39
N TRP A 60 -5.81 7.75 -7.89
CA TRP A 60 -7.00 7.67 -7.04
C TRP A 60 -8.18 8.40 -7.70
#